data_e49c25f3feedc8ee829fa34936c7de33
#
_entry.id   e49c25f3feedc8ee829fa34936c7de33
#
_cell.length_a   1.000
_cell.length_b   1.000
_cell.length_c   1.000
_cell.angle_alpha   90.00
_cell.angle_beta   90.00
_cell.angle_gamma   90.00
#
_symmetry.space_group_name_H-M   'P 1'
#
loop_
_entity.id
_entity.type
_entity.pdbx_description
1 polymer ?
#
loop_
_entity_poly.entity_id
_entity_poly.type
_entity_poly.pdbx_seq_one_letter_code
_entity_poly.pdbx_strand_id
1 'polypeptide(L)'
;MEFGYDARTDELRGQLLAFMDSHVYPAEPVFAAQVAAAAASGDIWQRPAVIDELKAAARGQGLWNLFLTVRAHSNGHDQAGEIAAKYGAGLTNLQYAPLAEITGRSGAIAPEALNCAAPDTGNMELLAEFGSEEQIERWLLPLLEGEIRSTFCMTEPDVASSDASNIATQIVRDGDEYVINGRKWWSSGAMDPRCKLLIVMGKTNPNAERHRQQSMICVPKDTPGVNVKRSMRVFGYTDSTHGGHAEIEFTDVRVPATNLISGEGEGFAIAQARLGPGRIHHCMRSIGMAERALEALCRRATSRVAFGKPIADQGVVQDWIAESRVRIEQARLLVLKTAWLMDTVGNKGAHTEIQAIKIAVPAMAEWVLDKAIQAHGGGGVSQDFPLAQAWAGIRTLRFADGPDEVHKRSLARRELHKYR
;
A
#
# COMPACT_ATOMS: atom_id res chain seq x y z
N MET A 1 1.16 -8.00 29.69
CA MET A 1 1.33 -7.47 28.33
C MET A 1 2.76 -6.96 28.25
N GLU A 2 3.57 -7.59 27.44
CA GLU A 2 4.94 -7.12 27.19
C GLU A 2 4.89 -6.12 26.04
N PHE A 3 5.50 -4.94 26.23
CA PHE A 3 5.60 -3.91 25.18
C PHE A 3 6.92 -4.00 24.41
N GLY A 4 7.84 -4.89 24.83
CA GLY A 4 9.05 -5.19 24.08
C GLY A 4 8.78 -6.07 22.87
N TYR A 5 9.63 -5.97 21.86
CA TYR A 5 9.63 -6.89 20.74
C TYR A 5 10.37 -8.19 21.14
N ASP A 6 10.06 -9.30 20.46
CA ASP A 6 10.85 -10.52 20.62
C ASP A 6 12.27 -10.35 20.03
N ALA A 7 13.20 -11.22 20.43
CA ALA A 7 14.61 -11.11 20.05
C ALA A 7 14.83 -11.09 18.52
N ARG A 8 14.04 -11.86 17.77
CA ARG A 8 14.12 -11.90 16.29
C ARG A 8 13.66 -10.61 15.67
N THR A 9 12.56 -10.04 16.16
CA THR A 9 12.06 -8.76 15.70
C THR A 9 13.06 -7.65 15.99
N ASP A 10 13.68 -7.64 17.18
CA ASP A 10 14.70 -6.64 17.54
C ASP A 10 15.97 -6.78 16.69
N GLU A 11 16.41 -8.00 16.39
CA GLU A 11 17.52 -8.25 15.48
C GLU A 11 17.23 -7.68 14.07
N LEU A 12 16.09 -8.04 13.48
CA LEU A 12 15.68 -7.55 12.15
C LEU A 12 15.51 -6.04 12.13
N ARG A 13 14.99 -5.45 13.21
CA ARG A 13 14.90 -3.99 13.35
C ARG A 13 16.28 -3.35 13.33
N GLY A 14 17.24 -3.92 14.06
CA GLY A 14 18.64 -3.46 14.06
C GLY A 14 19.26 -3.54 12.66
N GLN A 15 19.10 -4.67 11.97
CA GLN A 15 19.58 -4.86 10.60
C GLN A 15 18.92 -3.85 9.63
N LEU A 16 17.60 -3.67 9.71
CA LEU A 16 16.87 -2.76 8.83
C LEU A 16 17.23 -1.29 9.10
N LEU A 17 17.41 -0.89 10.36
CA LEU A 17 17.88 0.46 10.69
C LEU A 17 19.29 0.71 10.13
N ALA A 18 20.21 -0.25 10.27
CA ALA A 18 21.54 -0.17 9.67
C ALA A 18 21.48 -0.09 8.13
N PHE A 19 20.57 -0.84 7.50
CA PHE A 19 20.32 -0.76 6.06
C PHE A 19 19.77 0.62 5.65
N MET A 20 18.83 1.18 6.42
CA MET A 20 18.32 2.53 6.18
C MET A 20 19.45 3.57 6.23
N ASP A 21 20.29 3.51 7.27
CA ASP A 21 21.37 4.48 7.49
C ASP A 21 22.50 4.36 6.45
N SER A 22 22.87 3.13 6.09
CA SER A 22 24.02 2.87 5.19
C SER A 22 23.68 2.86 3.70
N HIS A 23 22.42 2.58 3.33
CA HIS A 23 22.03 2.41 1.93
C HIS A 23 20.87 3.34 1.54
N VAL A 24 19.75 3.36 2.28
CA VAL A 24 18.54 4.05 1.82
C VAL A 24 18.68 5.57 1.93
N TYR A 25 19.06 6.11 3.09
CA TYR A 25 19.18 7.56 3.25
C TYR A 25 20.29 8.18 2.37
N PRO A 26 21.46 7.56 2.20
CA PRO A 26 22.45 8.03 1.23
C PRO A 26 21.96 7.97 -0.23
N ALA A 27 21.07 7.05 -0.57
CA ALA A 27 20.50 6.93 -1.91
C ALA A 27 19.42 7.99 -2.23
N GLU A 28 18.82 8.66 -1.24
CA GLU A 28 17.75 9.63 -1.48
C GLU A 28 18.15 10.78 -2.44
N PRO A 29 19.30 11.45 -2.30
CA PRO A 29 19.70 12.47 -3.26
C PRO A 29 20.02 11.90 -4.65
N VAL A 30 20.56 10.67 -4.74
CA VAL A 30 20.83 9.99 -6.02
C VAL A 30 19.51 9.66 -6.72
N PHE A 31 18.56 9.11 -5.97
CA PHE A 31 17.22 8.83 -6.46
C PHE A 31 16.53 10.09 -7.00
N ALA A 32 16.55 11.19 -6.24
CA ALA A 32 15.96 12.45 -6.65
C ALA A 32 16.61 12.99 -7.95
N ALA A 33 17.94 12.90 -8.07
CA ALA A 33 18.66 13.31 -9.28
C ALA A 33 18.27 12.44 -10.50
N GLN A 34 18.16 11.12 -10.33
CA GLN A 34 17.75 10.21 -11.40
C GLN A 34 16.30 10.45 -11.84
N VAL A 35 15.39 10.71 -10.90
CA VAL A 35 13.99 11.10 -11.20
C VAL A 35 13.93 12.41 -11.97
N ALA A 36 14.72 13.41 -11.57
CA ALA A 36 14.79 14.69 -12.28
C ALA A 36 15.37 14.52 -13.70
N ALA A 37 16.40 13.70 -13.87
CA ALA A 37 16.97 13.38 -15.18
C ALA A 37 15.96 12.66 -16.10
N ALA A 38 15.21 11.69 -15.59
CA ALA A 38 14.13 11.02 -16.31
C ALA A 38 13.04 12.01 -16.75
N ALA A 39 12.64 12.92 -15.88
CA ALA A 39 11.69 13.98 -16.21
C ALA A 39 12.23 14.91 -17.32
N ALA A 40 13.49 15.28 -17.26
CA ALA A 40 14.15 16.14 -18.27
C ALA A 40 14.30 15.44 -19.64
N SER A 41 14.47 14.12 -19.67
CA SER A 41 14.51 13.34 -20.92
C SER A 41 13.13 13.12 -21.57
N GLY A 42 12.03 13.44 -20.86
CA GLY A 42 10.66 13.21 -21.30
C GLY A 42 10.12 11.82 -20.97
N ASP A 43 10.92 10.90 -20.46
CA ASP A 43 10.48 9.58 -19.99
C ASP A 43 10.36 9.56 -18.46
N ILE A 44 9.30 10.15 -17.96
CA ILE A 44 9.02 10.23 -16.52
C ILE A 44 8.78 8.87 -15.86
N TRP A 45 8.61 7.80 -16.64
CA TRP A 45 8.37 6.43 -16.15
C TRP A 45 9.66 5.62 -16.08
N GLN A 46 10.79 6.20 -16.49
CA GLN A 46 12.08 5.56 -16.35
C GLN A 46 12.39 5.32 -14.87
N ARG A 47 12.71 4.07 -14.55
CA ARG A 47 13.05 3.68 -13.21
C ARG A 47 14.44 4.20 -12.79
N PRO A 48 14.57 4.79 -11.60
CA PRO A 48 15.88 5.13 -11.04
C PRO A 48 16.75 3.88 -10.83
N ALA A 49 17.94 3.84 -11.43
CA ALA A 49 18.85 2.70 -11.38
C ALA A 49 19.29 2.34 -9.94
N VAL A 50 19.38 3.35 -9.06
CA VAL A 50 19.75 3.16 -7.64
C VAL A 50 18.79 2.20 -6.91
N ILE A 51 17.56 2.05 -7.37
CA ILE A 51 16.61 1.09 -6.81
C ILE A 51 17.05 -0.36 -7.03
N ASP A 52 17.68 -0.67 -8.19
CA ASP A 52 18.19 -2.02 -8.46
C ASP A 52 19.39 -2.37 -7.57
N GLU A 53 20.26 -1.39 -7.32
CA GLU A 53 21.37 -1.52 -6.39
C GLU A 53 20.88 -1.80 -4.96
N LEU A 54 19.88 -1.05 -4.52
CA LEU A 54 19.25 -1.23 -3.21
C LEU A 54 18.55 -2.59 -3.09
N LYS A 55 17.86 -3.05 -4.14
CA LYS A 55 17.24 -4.39 -4.18
C LYS A 55 18.28 -5.50 -4.05
N ALA A 56 19.39 -5.38 -4.76
CA ALA A 56 20.48 -6.35 -4.65
C ALA A 56 21.08 -6.37 -3.24
N ALA A 57 21.32 -5.21 -2.64
CA ALA A 57 21.83 -5.08 -1.28
C ALA A 57 20.84 -5.64 -0.23
N ALA A 58 19.54 -5.35 -0.37
CA ALA A 58 18.49 -5.87 0.53
C ALA A 58 18.41 -7.40 0.47
N ARG A 59 18.44 -7.99 -0.73
CA ARG A 59 18.47 -9.46 -0.91
C ARG A 59 19.69 -10.07 -0.26
N GLY A 60 20.87 -9.48 -0.47
CA GLY A 60 22.13 -9.97 0.10
C GLY A 60 22.15 -9.95 1.64
N GLN A 61 21.31 -9.13 2.26
CA GLN A 61 21.16 -9.02 3.71
C GLN A 61 19.92 -9.75 4.26
N GLY A 62 19.17 -10.50 3.43
CA GLY A 62 17.97 -11.21 3.85
C GLY A 62 16.78 -10.30 4.15
N LEU A 63 16.81 -9.04 3.72
CA LEU A 63 15.74 -8.04 3.90
C LEU A 63 14.81 -8.01 2.69
N TRP A 64 14.30 -9.15 2.27
CA TRP A 64 13.47 -9.29 1.07
C TRP A 64 12.12 -9.92 1.39
N ASN A 65 11.04 -9.43 0.79
CA ASN A 65 9.66 -9.93 1.00
C ASN A 65 9.23 -9.99 2.47
N LEU A 66 9.70 -9.08 3.31
CA LEU A 66 9.39 -9.06 4.74
C LEU A 66 7.88 -8.97 5.05
N PHE A 67 7.10 -8.44 4.10
CA PHE A 67 5.65 -8.27 4.19
C PHE A 67 4.89 -9.60 4.14
N LEU A 68 5.46 -10.64 3.55
CA LEU A 68 4.80 -11.92 3.32
C LEU A 68 4.79 -12.71 4.63
N THR A 69 3.75 -12.44 5.44
CA THR A 69 3.63 -12.97 6.79
C THR A 69 3.02 -14.36 6.82
N VAL A 70 3.48 -15.19 7.76
CA VAL A 70 2.84 -16.48 8.05
C VAL A 70 1.49 -16.23 8.73
N ARG A 71 0.46 -16.94 8.28
CA ARG A 71 -0.89 -16.83 8.85
C ARG A 71 -1.14 -17.99 9.80
N ALA A 72 -1.49 -17.67 11.05
CA ALA A 72 -1.82 -18.69 12.07
C ALA A 72 -3.12 -19.48 11.75
N HIS A 73 -3.96 -18.95 10.87
CA HIS A 73 -5.26 -19.54 10.50
C HIS A 73 -5.45 -19.45 8.98
N SER A 74 -4.83 -20.37 8.23
CA SER A 74 -5.21 -20.62 6.84
C SER A 74 -6.60 -21.26 6.82
N ASN A 75 -7.50 -20.76 5.97
CA ASN A 75 -8.88 -21.31 5.80
C ASN A 75 -8.89 -22.69 5.12
N GLY A 76 -7.98 -23.60 5.50
CA GLY A 76 -7.92 -24.97 5.00
C GLY A 76 -7.09 -25.19 3.72
N HIS A 77 -6.48 -24.14 3.16
CA HIS A 77 -5.48 -24.25 2.10
C HIS A 77 -4.14 -23.73 2.64
N ASP A 78 -3.19 -24.63 2.79
CA ASP A 78 -1.86 -24.30 3.31
C ASP A 78 -0.93 -23.62 2.27
N GLN A 79 -1.41 -23.49 1.02
CA GLN A 79 -0.67 -22.92 -0.11
C GLN A 79 -0.04 -21.56 0.22
N ALA A 80 -0.83 -20.62 0.79
CA ALA A 80 -0.31 -19.29 1.16
C ALA A 80 0.74 -19.39 2.28
N GLY A 81 0.57 -20.32 3.24
CA GLY A 81 1.55 -20.60 4.30
C GLY A 81 2.84 -21.18 3.75
N GLU A 82 2.78 -22.12 2.83
CA GLU A 82 3.95 -22.71 2.15
C GLU A 82 4.71 -21.66 1.35
N ILE A 83 4.02 -20.80 0.62
CA ILE A 83 4.62 -19.69 -0.13
C ILE A 83 5.27 -18.70 0.83
N ALA A 84 4.61 -18.33 1.92
CA ALA A 84 5.16 -17.41 2.91
C ALA A 84 6.40 -17.99 3.61
N ALA A 85 6.41 -19.29 3.90
CA ALA A 85 7.57 -19.98 4.49
C ALA A 85 8.76 -20.04 3.52
N LYS A 86 8.49 -20.20 2.21
CA LYS A 86 9.55 -20.35 1.20
C LYS A 86 10.12 -19.02 0.71
N TYR A 87 9.28 -18.00 0.53
CA TYR A 87 9.66 -16.73 -0.12
C TYR A 87 9.63 -15.51 0.82
N GLY A 88 9.02 -15.62 1.99
CA GLY A 88 8.98 -14.60 3.02
C GLY A 88 10.06 -14.81 4.09
N ALA A 89 10.09 -13.92 5.08
CA ALA A 89 10.98 -14.02 6.22
C ALA A 89 10.39 -14.83 7.41
N GLY A 90 9.22 -15.45 7.23
CA GLY A 90 8.51 -16.21 8.26
C GLY A 90 8.04 -15.36 9.45
N LEU A 91 7.72 -14.10 9.19
CA LEU A 91 7.25 -13.14 10.20
C LEU A 91 5.73 -13.22 10.38
N THR A 92 5.26 -12.90 11.58
CA THR A 92 3.87 -12.59 11.85
C THR A 92 3.57 -11.13 11.49
N ASN A 93 2.29 -10.73 11.43
CA ASN A 93 1.92 -9.32 11.24
C ASN A 93 2.47 -8.43 12.36
N LEU A 94 2.46 -8.93 13.61
CA LEU A 94 2.99 -8.20 14.76
C LEU A 94 4.51 -7.97 14.64
N GLN A 95 5.27 -8.96 14.16
CA GLN A 95 6.71 -8.85 13.93
C GLN A 95 7.04 -7.94 12.74
N TYR A 96 6.22 -7.97 11.68
CA TYR A 96 6.41 -7.11 10.51
C TYR A 96 6.06 -5.62 10.78
N ALA A 97 5.13 -5.34 11.69
CA ALA A 97 4.65 -3.99 11.95
C ALA A 97 5.76 -2.95 12.21
N PRO A 98 6.71 -3.17 13.14
CA PRO A 98 7.80 -2.22 13.37
C PRO A 98 8.79 -2.13 12.20
N LEU A 99 8.95 -3.17 11.40
CA LEU A 99 9.80 -3.17 10.21
C LEU A 99 9.17 -2.31 9.10
N ALA A 100 7.88 -2.48 8.86
CA ALA A 100 7.13 -1.65 7.91
C ALA A 100 7.13 -0.17 8.33
N GLU A 101 7.02 0.13 9.62
CA GLU A 101 7.16 1.48 10.16
C GLU A 101 8.52 2.10 9.77
N ILE A 102 9.62 1.37 9.96
CA ILE A 102 10.96 1.83 9.60
C ILE A 102 11.02 2.17 8.10
N THR A 103 10.48 1.31 7.22
CA THR A 103 10.47 1.57 5.77
C THR A 103 9.65 2.78 5.39
N GLY A 104 8.60 3.09 6.15
CA GLY A 104 7.74 4.26 5.96
C GLY A 104 8.47 5.61 6.10
N ARG A 105 9.63 5.64 6.76
CA ARG A 105 10.48 6.83 6.89
C ARG A 105 11.07 7.29 5.54
N SER A 106 11.27 6.36 4.59
CA SER A 106 11.66 6.64 3.21
C SER A 106 10.71 5.92 2.24
N GLY A 107 9.44 6.32 2.28
CA GLY A 107 8.32 5.60 1.66
C GLY A 107 8.41 5.46 0.13
N ALA A 108 9.14 6.34 -0.55
CA ALA A 108 9.37 6.25 -1.99
C ALA A 108 10.44 5.21 -2.37
N ILE A 109 11.35 4.87 -1.46
CA ILE A 109 12.54 4.06 -1.76
C ILE A 109 12.50 2.73 -1.00
N ALA A 110 12.43 2.77 0.34
CA ALA A 110 12.64 1.61 1.18
C ALA A 110 11.64 0.46 0.92
N PRO A 111 10.31 0.69 0.80
CA PRO A 111 9.38 -0.39 0.49
C PRO A 111 9.67 -1.07 -0.86
N GLU A 112 10.05 -0.30 -1.88
CA GLU A 112 10.41 -0.83 -3.20
C GLU A 112 11.73 -1.62 -3.15
N ALA A 113 12.73 -1.11 -2.44
CA ALA A 113 14.03 -1.76 -2.26
C ALA A 113 13.92 -3.15 -1.61
N LEU A 114 12.93 -3.34 -0.71
CA LEU A 114 12.70 -4.59 0.02
C LEU A 114 11.61 -5.47 -0.63
N ASN A 115 11.11 -5.13 -1.80
CA ASN A 115 9.94 -5.74 -2.45
C ASN A 115 8.68 -5.75 -1.56
N CYS A 116 8.50 -4.71 -0.76
CA CYS A 116 7.38 -4.53 0.17
C CYS A 116 6.45 -3.38 -0.24
N ALA A 117 6.51 -2.94 -1.52
CA ALA A 117 5.71 -1.82 -2.01
C ALA A 117 4.31 -2.26 -2.47
N ALA A 118 3.31 -1.42 -2.19
CA ALA A 118 1.99 -1.55 -2.79
C ALA A 118 2.03 -1.05 -4.27
N PRO A 119 1.15 -1.57 -5.15
CA PRO A 119 0.06 -2.51 -4.91
C PRO A 119 0.49 -3.97 -4.90
N ASP A 120 1.74 -4.29 -5.25
CA ASP A 120 2.20 -5.66 -5.47
C ASP A 120 2.08 -6.53 -4.22
N THR A 121 2.37 -6.01 -3.03
CA THR A 121 2.23 -6.78 -1.78
C THR A 121 0.84 -7.39 -1.65
N GLY A 122 -0.22 -6.59 -1.82
CA GLY A 122 -1.59 -7.11 -1.75
C GLY A 122 -1.97 -8.03 -2.92
N ASN A 123 -1.39 -7.82 -4.10
CA ASN A 123 -1.61 -8.68 -5.26
C ASN A 123 -0.88 -10.01 -5.11
N MET A 124 0.33 -10.01 -4.53
CA MET A 124 1.08 -11.23 -4.20
C MET A 124 0.36 -12.06 -3.14
N GLU A 125 -0.14 -11.43 -2.07
CA GLU A 125 -0.96 -12.10 -1.04
C GLU A 125 -2.25 -12.69 -1.61
N LEU A 126 -2.91 -11.97 -2.54
CA LEU A 126 -4.10 -12.46 -3.23
C LEU A 126 -3.80 -13.71 -4.06
N LEU A 127 -2.74 -13.67 -4.88
CA LEU A 127 -2.35 -14.81 -5.70
C LEU A 127 -1.85 -15.99 -4.86
N ALA A 128 -1.16 -15.74 -3.76
CA ALA A 128 -0.73 -16.78 -2.83
C ALA A 128 -1.92 -17.52 -2.19
N GLU A 129 -3.03 -16.82 -1.93
CA GLU A 129 -4.21 -17.39 -1.28
C GLU A 129 -5.20 -18.01 -2.26
N PHE A 130 -5.39 -17.41 -3.44
CA PHE A 130 -6.48 -17.74 -4.38
C PHE A 130 -6.01 -18.15 -5.76
N GLY A 131 -4.73 -18.00 -6.09
CA GLY A 131 -4.19 -18.32 -7.41
C GLY A 131 -4.10 -19.82 -7.66
N SER A 132 -4.32 -20.24 -8.91
CA SER A 132 -4.01 -21.60 -9.37
C SER A 132 -2.48 -21.78 -9.48
N GLU A 133 -2.02 -23.04 -9.59
CA GLU A 133 -0.60 -23.35 -9.82
C GLU A 133 -0.04 -22.59 -11.03
N GLU A 134 -0.78 -22.57 -12.17
CA GLU A 134 -0.40 -21.82 -13.38
C GLU A 134 -0.29 -20.31 -13.10
N GLN A 135 -1.22 -19.73 -12.33
CA GLN A 135 -1.20 -18.30 -11.97
C GLN A 135 -0.06 -17.98 -11.02
N ILE A 136 0.29 -18.88 -10.10
CA ILE A 136 1.43 -18.76 -9.20
C ILE A 136 2.73 -18.76 -10.01
N GLU A 137 2.94 -19.75 -10.87
CA GLU A 137 4.16 -19.86 -11.68
C GLU A 137 4.31 -18.66 -12.63
N ARG A 138 3.22 -18.27 -13.29
CA ARG A 138 3.26 -17.22 -14.30
C ARG A 138 3.38 -15.81 -13.72
N TRP A 139 2.73 -15.55 -12.58
CA TRP A 139 2.59 -14.19 -12.07
C TRP A 139 3.18 -14.00 -10.68
N LEU A 140 2.88 -14.89 -9.73
CA LEU A 140 3.30 -14.70 -8.36
C LEU A 140 4.81 -14.83 -8.20
N LEU A 141 5.43 -15.88 -8.76
CA LEU A 141 6.87 -16.08 -8.62
C LEU A 141 7.69 -14.91 -9.20
N PRO A 142 7.43 -14.39 -10.42
CA PRO A 142 8.12 -13.20 -10.92
C PRO A 142 7.86 -11.92 -10.10
N LEU A 143 6.69 -11.78 -9.45
CA LEU A 143 6.41 -10.68 -8.51
C LEU A 143 7.24 -10.83 -7.23
N LEU A 144 7.33 -12.02 -6.65
CA LEU A 144 8.14 -12.31 -5.46
C LEU A 144 9.63 -12.11 -5.74
N GLU A 145 10.08 -12.36 -6.98
CA GLU A 145 11.43 -12.05 -7.44
C GLU A 145 11.61 -10.56 -7.82
N GLY A 146 10.55 -9.75 -7.80
CA GLY A 146 10.61 -8.33 -8.14
C GLY A 146 10.99 -8.06 -9.61
N GLU A 147 10.83 -9.05 -10.49
CA GLU A 147 11.09 -8.95 -11.93
C GLU A 147 9.99 -8.18 -12.65
N ILE A 148 8.75 -8.43 -12.27
CA ILE A 148 7.57 -7.73 -12.80
C ILE A 148 6.87 -6.93 -11.72
N ARG A 149 5.96 -6.07 -12.15
CA ARG A 149 5.01 -5.34 -11.31
C ARG A 149 3.58 -5.68 -11.73
N SER A 150 2.65 -5.35 -10.86
CA SER A 150 1.23 -5.55 -11.07
C SER A 150 0.40 -4.34 -10.70
N THR A 151 -0.86 -4.33 -11.09
CA THR A 151 -1.83 -3.34 -10.66
C THR A 151 -3.16 -3.99 -10.30
N PHE A 152 -3.92 -3.34 -9.42
CA PHE A 152 -5.25 -3.77 -9.00
C PHE A 152 -6.30 -2.84 -9.60
N CYS A 153 -7.09 -3.36 -10.56
CA CYS A 153 -8.06 -2.62 -11.35
C CYS A 153 -9.48 -2.84 -10.80
N MET A 154 -9.83 -2.13 -9.75
CA MET A 154 -11.16 -2.22 -9.11
C MET A 154 -12.00 -0.96 -9.37
N THR A 155 -11.46 0.22 -9.04
CA THR A 155 -12.17 1.49 -9.04
C THR A 155 -12.56 1.92 -10.45
N GLU A 156 -13.78 2.45 -10.61
CA GLU A 156 -14.34 2.92 -11.87
C GLU A 156 -14.73 4.40 -11.79
N PRO A 157 -14.61 5.18 -12.90
CA PRO A 157 -14.98 6.58 -12.89
C PRO A 157 -16.49 6.84 -12.85
N ASP A 158 -17.29 5.94 -13.41
CA ASP A 158 -18.69 6.17 -13.68
C ASP A 158 -19.62 5.67 -12.56
N VAL A 159 -19.09 4.97 -11.55
CA VAL A 159 -19.85 4.45 -10.42
C VAL A 159 -19.14 4.70 -9.09
N ALA A 160 -19.90 4.76 -8.00
CA ALA A 160 -19.36 4.86 -6.63
C ALA A 160 -18.72 3.52 -6.20
N SER A 161 -17.47 3.30 -6.57
CA SER A 161 -16.73 2.05 -6.36
C SER A 161 -16.39 1.76 -4.89
N SER A 162 -16.58 2.72 -3.99
CA SER A 162 -16.54 2.48 -2.54
C SER A 162 -17.60 1.48 -2.06
N ASP A 163 -18.69 1.33 -2.80
CA ASP A 163 -19.58 0.19 -2.77
C ASP A 163 -19.18 -0.78 -3.90
N ALA A 164 -18.42 -1.81 -3.56
CA ALA A 164 -17.90 -2.77 -4.54
C ALA A 164 -18.99 -3.48 -5.35
N SER A 165 -20.23 -3.52 -4.86
CA SER A 165 -21.35 -4.08 -5.61
C SER A 165 -21.82 -3.21 -6.80
N ASN A 166 -21.36 -1.93 -6.86
CA ASN A 166 -21.65 -1.04 -7.98
C ASN A 166 -20.72 -1.23 -9.18
N ILE A 167 -19.64 -2.00 -9.06
CA ILE A 167 -18.72 -2.27 -10.17
C ILE A 167 -19.50 -2.67 -11.41
N ALA A 168 -19.27 -1.97 -12.53
CA ALA A 168 -20.02 -2.09 -13.78
C ALA A 168 -19.22 -2.74 -14.92
N THR A 169 -17.87 -2.76 -14.85
CA THR A 169 -17.03 -3.51 -15.79
C THR A 169 -17.54 -4.93 -15.94
N GLN A 170 -17.76 -5.36 -17.19
CA GLN A 170 -18.30 -6.67 -17.51
C GLN A 170 -17.18 -7.69 -17.75
N ILE A 171 -17.38 -8.90 -17.27
CA ILE A 171 -16.53 -10.08 -17.55
C ILE A 171 -17.49 -11.18 -18.00
N VAL A 172 -17.61 -11.37 -19.30
CA VAL A 172 -18.59 -12.29 -19.91
C VAL A 172 -17.89 -13.53 -20.44
N ARG A 173 -18.34 -14.71 -20.03
CA ARG A 173 -17.78 -15.95 -20.55
C ARG A 173 -18.22 -16.19 -22.00
N ASP A 174 -17.25 -16.54 -22.86
CA ASP A 174 -17.44 -16.89 -24.27
C ASP A 174 -16.60 -18.15 -24.59
N GLY A 175 -17.19 -19.30 -24.47
CA GLY A 175 -16.49 -20.59 -24.61
C GLY A 175 -15.41 -20.80 -23.55
N ASP A 176 -14.17 -20.94 -23.99
CA ASP A 176 -13.00 -21.13 -23.14
C ASP A 176 -12.27 -19.80 -22.78
N GLU A 177 -12.91 -18.66 -23.07
CA GLU A 177 -12.39 -17.34 -22.79
C GLU A 177 -13.38 -16.51 -21.98
N TYR A 178 -12.86 -15.41 -21.40
CA TYR A 178 -13.66 -14.28 -20.91
C TYR A 178 -13.41 -13.04 -21.76
N VAL A 179 -14.48 -12.32 -22.05
CA VAL A 179 -14.47 -11.02 -22.74
C VAL A 179 -14.71 -9.94 -21.71
N ILE A 180 -13.79 -8.98 -21.62
CA ILE A 180 -13.82 -7.91 -20.63
C ILE A 180 -14.08 -6.58 -21.32
N ASN A 181 -15.10 -5.85 -20.84
CA ASN A 181 -15.47 -4.52 -21.31
C ASN A 181 -15.73 -3.58 -20.12
N GLY A 182 -15.12 -2.40 -20.14
CA GLY A 182 -15.30 -1.42 -19.09
C GLY A 182 -14.15 -0.46 -18.95
N ARG A 183 -14.20 0.38 -17.91
CA ARG A 183 -13.20 1.41 -17.65
C ARG A 183 -12.81 1.43 -16.18
N LYS A 184 -11.51 1.40 -15.91
CA LYS A 184 -10.92 1.48 -14.57
C LYS A 184 -10.07 2.74 -14.45
N TRP A 185 -10.02 3.31 -13.26
CA TRP A 185 -9.12 4.40 -12.94
C TRP A 185 -8.47 4.20 -11.57
N TRP A 186 -7.53 5.06 -11.22
CA TRP A 186 -6.71 4.91 -10.02
C TRP A 186 -6.01 3.53 -9.93
N SER A 187 -5.71 2.96 -11.11
CA SER A 187 -4.97 1.70 -11.22
C SER A 187 -3.48 1.98 -10.98
N SER A 188 -3.09 1.96 -9.69
CA SER A 188 -1.74 2.31 -9.25
C SER A 188 -0.71 1.30 -9.76
N GLY A 189 0.45 1.79 -10.21
CA GLY A 189 1.52 0.95 -10.74
C GLY A 189 1.41 0.62 -12.22
N ALA A 190 0.27 0.89 -12.88
CA ALA A 190 0.05 0.48 -14.26
C ALA A 190 0.90 1.23 -15.29
N MET A 191 1.46 2.41 -14.96
CA MET A 191 2.37 3.13 -15.85
C MET A 191 3.81 2.61 -15.78
N ASP A 192 4.17 1.80 -14.78
CA ASP A 192 5.51 1.19 -14.70
C ASP A 192 5.74 0.28 -15.92
N PRO A 193 6.87 0.42 -16.63
CA PRO A 193 7.20 -0.46 -17.77
C PRO A 193 7.27 -1.96 -17.42
N ARG A 194 7.57 -2.27 -16.15
CA ARG A 194 7.59 -3.65 -15.62
C ARG A 194 6.21 -4.18 -15.26
N CYS A 195 5.16 -3.36 -15.25
CA CYS A 195 3.81 -3.83 -14.98
C CYS A 195 3.36 -4.77 -16.11
N LYS A 196 3.19 -6.05 -15.76
CA LYS A 196 2.80 -7.11 -16.71
C LYS A 196 1.43 -7.69 -16.39
N LEU A 197 0.95 -7.50 -15.15
CA LEU A 197 -0.30 -8.08 -14.67
C LEU A 197 -1.28 -6.99 -14.22
N LEU A 198 -2.50 -7.06 -14.74
CA LEU A 198 -3.67 -6.34 -14.27
C LEU A 198 -4.61 -7.35 -13.57
N ILE A 199 -4.88 -7.18 -12.28
CA ILE A 199 -5.93 -7.93 -11.58
C ILE A 199 -7.23 -7.13 -11.69
N VAL A 200 -8.15 -7.58 -12.52
CA VAL A 200 -9.37 -6.84 -12.87
C VAL A 200 -10.57 -7.41 -12.12
N MET A 201 -11.28 -6.56 -11.38
CA MET A 201 -12.57 -6.89 -10.80
C MET A 201 -13.69 -6.44 -11.71
N GLY A 202 -14.59 -7.33 -12.07
CA GLY A 202 -15.75 -7.03 -12.91
C GLY A 202 -16.95 -7.91 -12.57
N LYS A 203 -18.07 -7.65 -13.21
CA LYS A 203 -19.34 -8.33 -13.02
C LYS A 203 -19.48 -9.48 -14.00
N THR A 204 -19.55 -10.71 -13.48
CA THR A 204 -19.77 -11.92 -14.30
C THR A 204 -21.24 -12.31 -14.35
N ASN A 205 -21.98 -12.17 -13.25
CA ASN A 205 -23.40 -12.51 -13.20
C ASN A 205 -24.22 -11.41 -12.49
N PRO A 206 -24.84 -10.49 -13.24
CA PRO A 206 -25.63 -9.39 -12.67
C PRO A 206 -26.90 -9.87 -11.95
N ASN A 207 -27.36 -11.10 -12.20
CA ASN A 207 -28.57 -11.68 -11.62
C ASN A 207 -28.29 -12.50 -10.34
N ALA A 208 -27.02 -12.71 -9.98
CA ALA A 208 -26.66 -13.39 -8.74
C ALA A 208 -26.97 -12.52 -7.51
N GLU A 209 -26.87 -13.12 -6.34
CA GLU A 209 -26.92 -12.37 -5.08
C GLU A 209 -25.87 -11.25 -5.06
N ARG A 210 -26.19 -10.12 -4.42
CA ARG A 210 -25.41 -8.87 -4.45
C ARG A 210 -23.90 -9.04 -4.33
N HIS A 211 -23.44 -9.90 -3.43
CA HIS A 211 -22.00 -10.10 -3.18
C HIS A 211 -21.40 -11.28 -3.97
N ARG A 212 -22.18 -11.87 -4.87
CA ARG A 212 -21.80 -12.97 -5.77
C ARG A 212 -21.85 -12.55 -7.25
N GLN A 213 -22.01 -11.26 -7.53
CA GLN A 213 -22.08 -10.75 -8.91
C GLN A 213 -20.71 -10.55 -9.54
N GLN A 214 -19.68 -10.29 -8.73
CA GLN A 214 -18.35 -9.90 -9.19
C GLN A 214 -17.37 -11.08 -9.13
N SER A 215 -16.43 -11.06 -10.07
CA SER A 215 -15.29 -11.98 -10.13
C SER A 215 -13.99 -11.18 -10.29
N MET A 216 -12.86 -11.85 -10.11
CA MET A 216 -11.54 -11.30 -10.39
C MET A 216 -10.82 -12.14 -11.44
N ILE A 217 -10.10 -11.47 -12.34
CA ILE A 217 -9.42 -12.12 -13.45
C ILE A 217 -8.03 -11.49 -13.68
N CYS A 218 -7.04 -12.35 -13.95
CA CYS A 218 -5.70 -11.95 -14.37
C CYS A 218 -5.69 -11.56 -15.83
N VAL A 219 -5.30 -10.33 -16.15
CA VAL A 219 -5.19 -9.83 -17.52
C VAL A 219 -3.75 -9.41 -17.78
N PRO A 220 -3.03 -10.02 -18.75
CA PRO A 220 -1.75 -9.49 -19.20
C PRO A 220 -1.93 -8.04 -19.72
N LYS A 221 -1.05 -7.12 -19.31
CA LYS A 221 -1.19 -5.70 -19.67
C LYS A 221 -1.13 -5.44 -21.17
N ASP A 222 -0.46 -6.29 -21.92
CA ASP A 222 -0.28 -6.20 -23.38
C ASP A 222 -1.37 -6.94 -24.18
N THR A 223 -2.42 -7.44 -23.52
CA THR A 223 -3.55 -8.09 -24.18
C THR A 223 -4.25 -7.09 -25.13
N PRO A 224 -4.54 -7.47 -26.38
CA PRO A 224 -5.30 -6.63 -27.30
C PRO A 224 -6.61 -6.11 -26.69
N GLY A 225 -6.89 -4.83 -26.86
CA GLY A 225 -8.05 -4.15 -26.26
C GLY A 225 -7.80 -3.53 -24.89
N VAL A 226 -6.66 -3.80 -24.24
CA VAL A 226 -6.22 -3.06 -23.05
C VAL A 226 -5.60 -1.74 -23.49
N ASN A 227 -6.20 -0.63 -23.09
CA ASN A 227 -5.77 0.70 -23.47
C ASN A 227 -5.53 1.57 -22.24
N VAL A 228 -4.26 1.82 -21.91
CA VAL A 228 -3.88 2.76 -20.85
C VAL A 228 -3.99 4.18 -21.39
N LYS A 229 -5.02 4.93 -20.95
CA LYS A 229 -5.41 6.23 -21.49
C LYS A 229 -4.51 7.36 -21.01
N ARG A 230 -4.26 7.41 -19.72
CA ARG A 230 -3.48 8.47 -19.07
C ARG A 230 -3.08 8.08 -17.66
N SER A 231 -2.13 8.82 -17.10
CA SER A 231 -1.87 8.83 -15.66
C SER A 231 -2.61 10.00 -15.00
N MET A 232 -3.23 9.73 -13.87
CA MET A 232 -3.87 10.72 -13.03
C MET A 232 -2.86 11.32 -12.05
N ARG A 233 -3.11 12.54 -11.59
CA ARG A 233 -2.21 13.26 -10.67
C ARG A 233 -2.86 13.44 -9.31
N VAL A 234 -2.07 13.25 -8.26
CA VAL A 234 -2.46 13.52 -6.88
C VAL A 234 -1.99 14.91 -6.49
N PHE A 235 -2.89 15.88 -6.36
CA PHE A 235 -2.54 17.28 -6.08
C PHE A 235 -1.45 17.86 -7.00
N GLY A 236 -1.42 17.41 -8.26
CA GLY A 236 -0.40 17.81 -9.23
C GLY A 236 0.82 16.88 -9.32
N TYR A 237 1.06 16.02 -8.35
CA TYR A 237 2.13 15.02 -8.38
C TYR A 237 1.74 13.82 -9.25
N THR A 238 2.66 13.38 -10.11
CA THR A 238 2.45 12.24 -11.03
C THR A 238 2.66 10.88 -10.38
N ASP A 239 3.35 10.84 -9.24
CA ASP A 239 3.75 9.63 -8.52
C ASP A 239 4.48 8.61 -9.42
N SER A 240 5.33 9.14 -10.31
CA SER A 240 6.00 8.35 -11.37
C SER A 240 6.88 7.24 -10.82
N THR A 241 7.48 7.44 -9.66
CA THR A 241 8.36 6.48 -8.99
C THR A 241 7.63 5.22 -8.50
N HIS A 242 6.30 5.31 -8.32
CA HIS A 242 5.42 4.20 -7.98
C HIS A 242 4.61 3.68 -9.19
N GLY A 243 4.97 4.09 -10.42
CA GLY A 243 4.28 3.70 -11.64
C GLY A 243 2.93 4.40 -11.84
N GLY A 244 2.72 5.55 -11.20
CA GLY A 244 1.55 6.42 -11.38
C GLY A 244 0.21 5.77 -11.06
N HIS A 245 -0.87 6.46 -11.44
CA HIS A 245 -2.24 6.01 -11.23
C HIS A 245 -2.99 6.06 -12.57
N ALA A 246 -3.12 4.93 -13.25
CA ALA A 246 -3.65 4.90 -14.61
C ALA A 246 -5.17 4.90 -14.67
N GLU A 247 -5.69 5.52 -15.72
CA GLU A 247 -7.01 5.24 -16.30
C GLU A 247 -6.83 4.23 -17.42
N ILE A 248 -7.57 3.12 -17.37
CA ILE A 248 -7.46 1.99 -18.29
C ILE A 248 -8.84 1.68 -18.86
N GLU A 249 -8.93 1.56 -20.18
CA GLU A 249 -10.11 1.13 -20.91
C GLU A 249 -9.90 -0.31 -21.41
N PHE A 250 -10.91 -1.13 -21.24
CA PHE A 250 -10.98 -2.50 -21.73
C PHE A 250 -12.06 -2.58 -22.80
N THR A 251 -11.67 -2.92 -24.03
CA THR A 251 -12.57 -3.04 -25.18
C THR A 251 -12.38 -4.42 -25.80
N ASP A 252 -13.37 -5.27 -25.62
CA ASP A 252 -13.38 -6.67 -26.10
C ASP A 252 -12.08 -7.43 -25.76
N VAL A 253 -11.55 -7.19 -24.54
CA VAL A 253 -10.32 -7.85 -24.07
C VAL A 253 -10.61 -9.31 -23.80
N ARG A 254 -9.93 -10.20 -24.54
CA ARG A 254 -10.10 -11.65 -24.43
C ARG A 254 -8.93 -12.28 -23.68
N VAL A 255 -9.27 -13.09 -22.69
CA VAL A 255 -8.30 -13.89 -21.93
C VAL A 255 -8.82 -15.30 -21.69
N PRO A 256 -7.94 -16.31 -21.58
CA PRO A 256 -8.35 -17.68 -21.27
C PRO A 256 -9.17 -17.77 -19.98
N ALA A 257 -10.09 -18.69 -19.91
CA ALA A 257 -10.92 -18.93 -18.74
C ALA A 257 -10.09 -19.32 -17.50
N THR A 258 -8.91 -19.92 -17.69
CA THR A 258 -7.94 -20.24 -16.63
C THR A 258 -7.34 -19.00 -15.93
N ASN A 259 -7.50 -17.81 -16.51
CA ASN A 259 -7.10 -16.55 -15.89
C ASN A 259 -8.06 -16.08 -14.78
N LEU A 260 -9.26 -16.70 -14.66
CA LEU A 260 -10.17 -16.41 -13.55
C LEU A 260 -9.55 -16.83 -12.21
N ILE A 261 -9.57 -15.95 -11.23
CA ILE A 261 -9.01 -16.23 -9.90
C ILE A 261 -10.08 -16.92 -9.06
N SER A 262 -9.78 -18.12 -8.54
CA SER A 262 -10.71 -18.94 -7.76
C SER A 262 -11.94 -19.34 -8.60
N GLY A 263 -13.06 -18.65 -8.49
CA GLY A 263 -14.31 -18.96 -9.19
C GLY A 263 -15.16 -17.74 -9.50
N GLU A 264 -16.19 -17.96 -10.36
CA GLU A 264 -17.19 -16.91 -10.61
C GLU A 264 -17.95 -16.54 -9.35
N GLY A 265 -18.18 -15.25 -9.16
CA GLY A 265 -18.89 -14.72 -8.01
C GLY A 265 -18.06 -14.60 -6.73
N GLU A 266 -16.77 -14.90 -6.77
CA GLU A 266 -15.86 -14.85 -5.62
C GLU A 266 -15.17 -13.47 -5.47
N GLY A 267 -15.29 -12.60 -6.46
CA GLY A 267 -14.55 -11.34 -6.53
C GLY A 267 -14.72 -10.43 -5.34
N PHE A 268 -15.92 -10.37 -4.74
CA PHE A 268 -16.15 -9.58 -3.53
C PHE A 268 -15.38 -10.13 -2.32
N ALA A 269 -15.41 -11.44 -2.12
CA ALA A 269 -14.71 -12.13 -1.02
C ALA A 269 -13.19 -11.96 -1.15
N ILE A 270 -12.66 -12.18 -2.37
CA ILE A 270 -11.25 -12.00 -2.70
C ILE A 270 -10.82 -10.55 -2.45
N ALA A 271 -11.63 -9.54 -2.85
CA ALA A 271 -11.34 -8.13 -2.57
C ALA A 271 -11.20 -7.84 -1.07
N GLN A 272 -12.10 -8.39 -0.25
CA GLN A 272 -12.04 -8.19 1.21
C GLN A 272 -10.81 -8.87 1.83
N ALA A 273 -10.44 -10.05 1.36
CA ALA A 273 -9.25 -10.77 1.82
C ALA A 273 -7.97 -9.99 1.49
N ARG A 274 -7.83 -9.48 0.26
CA ARG A 274 -6.69 -8.65 -0.19
C ARG A 274 -6.58 -7.33 0.56
N LEU A 275 -7.70 -6.64 0.76
CA LEU A 275 -7.69 -5.30 1.34
C LEU A 275 -7.40 -5.30 2.85
N GLY A 276 -7.60 -6.40 3.56
CA GLY A 276 -7.31 -6.53 4.99
C GLY A 276 -5.83 -6.26 5.30
N PRO A 277 -4.90 -7.08 4.80
CA PRO A 277 -3.45 -6.88 4.95
C PRO A 277 -2.95 -5.58 4.32
N GLY A 278 -3.46 -5.19 3.15
CA GLY A 278 -3.09 -3.92 2.52
C GLY A 278 -3.33 -2.71 3.42
N ARG A 279 -4.47 -2.69 4.12
CA ARG A 279 -4.84 -1.60 5.06
C ARG A 279 -3.85 -1.47 6.21
N ILE A 280 -3.46 -2.58 6.84
CA ILE A 280 -2.53 -2.52 7.96
C ILE A 280 -1.12 -2.14 7.51
N HIS A 281 -0.63 -2.64 6.37
CA HIS A 281 0.67 -2.27 5.82
C HIS A 281 0.77 -0.76 5.53
N HIS A 282 -0.28 -0.16 4.97
CA HIS A 282 -0.35 1.30 4.79
C HIS A 282 -0.29 2.04 6.13
N CYS A 283 -1.03 1.58 7.14
CA CYS A 283 -1.01 2.20 8.46
C CYS A 283 0.38 2.09 9.12
N MET A 284 1.03 0.93 9.07
CA MET A 284 2.38 0.74 9.59
C MET A 284 3.36 1.76 8.98
N ARG A 285 3.41 1.86 7.66
CA ARG A 285 4.30 2.81 6.95
C ARG A 285 3.96 4.27 7.23
N SER A 286 2.68 4.58 7.41
CA SER A 286 2.24 5.95 7.72
C SER A 286 2.76 6.44 9.07
N ILE A 287 2.97 5.56 10.05
CA ILE A 287 3.59 5.90 11.34
C ILE A 287 5.04 6.33 11.11
N GLY A 288 5.82 5.58 10.33
CA GLY A 288 7.20 5.95 9.99
C GLY A 288 7.31 7.28 9.25
N MET A 289 6.37 7.57 8.35
CA MET A 289 6.28 8.86 7.67
C MET A 289 6.00 10.00 8.66
N ALA A 290 5.09 9.78 9.62
CA ALA A 290 4.77 10.75 10.66
C ALA A 290 5.96 10.99 11.60
N GLU A 291 6.71 9.95 11.97
CA GLU A 291 7.95 10.08 12.75
C GLU A 291 8.97 10.96 12.05
N ARG A 292 9.21 10.73 10.76
CA ARG A 292 10.13 11.55 9.98
C ARG A 292 9.67 13.00 9.85
N ALA A 293 8.37 13.22 9.71
CA ALA A 293 7.79 14.55 9.69
C ALA A 293 7.96 15.29 11.04
N LEU A 294 7.77 14.59 12.16
CA LEU A 294 8.00 15.13 13.50
C LEU A 294 9.47 15.47 13.72
N GLU A 295 10.40 14.62 13.26
CA GLU A 295 11.84 14.95 13.31
C GLU A 295 12.17 16.20 12.49
N ALA A 296 11.61 16.33 11.28
CA ALA A 296 11.79 17.53 10.46
C ALA A 296 11.23 18.78 11.15
N LEU A 297 10.05 18.68 11.77
CA LEU A 297 9.45 19.72 12.59
C LEU A 297 10.39 20.15 13.74
N CYS A 298 10.90 19.20 14.51
CA CYS A 298 11.78 19.48 15.66
C CYS A 298 13.09 20.14 15.20
N ARG A 299 13.75 19.60 14.16
CA ARG A 299 14.98 20.18 13.59
C ARG A 299 14.76 21.59 13.08
N ARG A 300 13.63 21.81 12.39
CA ARG A 300 13.26 23.16 11.93
C ARG A 300 13.00 24.09 13.08
N ALA A 301 12.26 23.64 14.08
CA ALA A 301 11.88 24.46 15.24
C ALA A 301 13.10 24.92 16.05
N THR A 302 14.10 24.07 16.23
CA THR A 302 15.32 24.40 16.98
C THR A 302 16.28 25.28 16.19
N SER A 303 16.32 25.17 14.85
CA SER A 303 17.27 25.93 14.02
C SER A 303 16.72 27.26 13.51
N ARG A 304 15.40 27.45 13.44
CA ARG A 304 14.78 28.66 12.88
C ARG A 304 14.52 29.68 13.95
N VAL A 305 15.15 30.85 13.81
CA VAL A 305 14.96 31.99 14.71
C VAL A 305 13.92 32.96 14.14
N ALA A 306 12.92 33.32 14.94
CA ALA A 306 11.94 34.35 14.66
C ALA A 306 11.67 35.17 15.94
N PHE A 307 11.52 36.48 15.80
CA PHE A 307 11.30 37.37 16.93
C PHE A 307 12.39 37.24 18.03
N GLY A 308 13.64 37.04 17.61
CA GLY A 308 14.81 37.00 18.48
C GLY A 308 15.09 35.69 19.22
N LYS A 309 14.29 34.61 18.97
CA LYS A 309 14.47 33.31 19.62
C LYS A 309 14.09 32.16 18.66
N PRO A 310 14.55 30.90 18.92
CA PRO A 310 14.11 29.75 18.18
C PRO A 310 12.57 29.61 18.20
N ILE A 311 11.98 29.18 17.10
CA ILE A 311 10.52 28.95 17.08
C ILE A 311 10.12 27.79 18.00
N ALA A 312 11.04 26.93 18.41
CA ALA A 312 10.85 25.93 19.46
C ALA A 312 10.41 26.52 20.81
N ASP A 313 10.74 27.80 21.06
CA ASP A 313 10.35 28.50 22.29
C ASP A 313 8.96 29.15 22.21
N GLN A 314 8.24 28.95 21.10
CA GLN A 314 6.85 29.38 20.96
C GLN A 314 5.91 28.27 21.47
N GLY A 315 5.00 28.62 22.38
CA GLY A 315 4.09 27.66 23.01
C GLY A 315 3.26 26.86 22.02
N VAL A 316 2.82 27.47 20.90
CA VAL A 316 2.08 26.75 19.84
C VAL A 316 2.92 25.69 19.13
N VAL A 317 4.23 25.90 18.97
CA VAL A 317 5.13 24.92 18.35
C VAL A 317 5.39 23.76 19.31
N GLN A 318 5.53 24.06 20.62
CA GLN A 318 5.64 23.03 21.65
C GLN A 318 4.37 22.17 21.73
N ASP A 319 3.19 22.78 21.61
CA ASP A 319 1.89 22.08 21.52
C ASP A 319 1.86 21.14 20.30
N TRP A 320 2.26 21.60 19.11
CA TRP A 320 2.32 20.75 17.92
C TRP A 320 3.25 19.56 18.08
N ILE A 321 4.42 19.74 18.70
CA ILE A 321 5.39 18.66 18.94
C ILE A 321 4.82 17.65 19.95
N ALA A 322 4.24 18.11 21.04
CA ALA A 322 3.65 17.24 22.07
C ALA A 322 2.47 16.44 21.53
N GLU A 323 1.52 17.12 20.88
CA GLU A 323 0.36 16.47 20.24
C GLU A 323 0.78 15.47 19.15
N SER A 324 1.80 15.79 18.34
CA SER A 324 2.33 14.86 17.35
C SER A 324 2.82 13.58 18.00
N ARG A 325 3.60 13.68 19.07
CA ARG A 325 4.12 12.52 19.80
C ARG A 325 2.99 11.67 20.37
N VAL A 326 2.02 12.28 21.05
CA VAL A 326 0.88 11.57 21.64
C VAL A 326 0.08 10.84 20.58
N ARG A 327 -0.23 11.50 19.47
CA ARG A 327 -1.02 10.91 18.37
C ARG A 327 -0.28 9.76 17.67
N ILE A 328 1.03 9.87 17.47
CA ILE A 328 1.85 8.81 16.90
C ILE A 328 1.84 7.59 17.80
N GLU A 329 2.05 7.74 19.12
CA GLU A 329 2.04 6.61 20.05
C GLU A 329 0.67 5.93 20.14
N GLN A 330 -0.42 6.69 20.17
CA GLN A 330 -1.77 6.14 20.12
C GLN A 330 -2.01 5.32 18.84
N ALA A 331 -1.59 5.84 17.69
CA ALA A 331 -1.71 5.17 16.41
C ALA A 331 -0.88 3.87 16.35
N ARG A 332 0.37 3.92 16.83
CA ARG A 332 1.28 2.77 16.89
C ARG A 332 0.70 1.65 17.74
N LEU A 333 0.23 1.95 18.95
CA LEU A 333 -0.36 0.95 19.85
C LEU A 333 -1.62 0.33 19.25
N LEU A 334 -2.46 1.12 18.55
CA LEU A 334 -3.65 0.59 17.88
C LEU A 334 -3.26 -0.33 16.71
N VAL A 335 -2.22 0.02 15.94
CA VAL A 335 -1.71 -0.81 14.84
C VAL A 335 -1.12 -2.11 15.37
N LEU A 336 -0.29 -2.06 16.43
CA LEU A 336 0.29 -3.28 17.05
C LEU A 336 -0.80 -4.21 17.60
N LYS A 337 -1.82 -3.65 18.28
CA LYS A 337 -2.99 -4.42 18.71
C LYS A 337 -3.71 -5.07 17.52
N THR A 338 -3.88 -4.34 16.42
CA THR A 338 -4.55 -4.87 15.22
C THR A 338 -3.73 -6.01 14.61
N ALA A 339 -2.42 -5.84 14.49
CA ALA A 339 -1.50 -6.86 13.98
C ALA A 339 -1.56 -8.13 14.82
N TRP A 340 -1.50 -7.99 16.15
CA TRP A 340 -1.64 -9.11 17.07
C TRP A 340 -2.99 -9.85 16.93
N LEU A 341 -4.09 -9.12 16.78
CA LEU A 341 -5.41 -9.72 16.54
C LEU A 341 -5.47 -10.45 15.19
N MET A 342 -4.86 -9.89 14.14
CA MET A 342 -4.79 -10.57 12.84
C MET A 342 -4.04 -11.90 12.96
N ASP A 343 -2.99 -11.97 13.77
CA ASP A 343 -2.22 -13.19 14.02
C ASP A 343 -2.97 -14.19 14.89
N THR A 344 -3.81 -13.75 15.84
CA THR A 344 -4.47 -14.61 16.83
C THR A 344 -5.87 -15.05 16.45
N VAL A 345 -6.67 -14.18 15.82
CA VAL A 345 -8.08 -14.45 15.47
C VAL A 345 -8.38 -14.24 13.97
N GLY A 346 -7.34 -13.98 13.17
CA GLY A 346 -7.44 -13.76 11.74
C GLY A 346 -8.11 -12.43 11.35
N ASN A 347 -8.10 -12.13 10.04
CA ASN A 347 -8.64 -10.87 9.49
C ASN A 347 -10.13 -10.66 9.83
N LYS A 348 -10.91 -11.73 9.83
CA LYS A 348 -12.34 -11.67 10.15
C LYS A 348 -12.58 -11.29 11.63
N GLY A 349 -11.77 -11.85 12.55
CA GLY A 349 -11.82 -11.53 13.97
C GLY A 349 -11.32 -10.11 14.26
N ALA A 350 -10.26 -9.66 13.58
CA ALA A 350 -9.66 -8.33 13.72
C ALA A 350 -10.38 -7.22 12.94
N HIS A 351 -11.51 -7.51 12.30
CA HIS A 351 -12.17 -6.59 11.37
C HIS A 351 -12.46 -5.20 11.99
N THR A 352 -12.86 -5.13 13.25
CA THR A 352 -13.17 -3.86 13.93
C THR A 352 -11.92 -2.98 14.05
N GLU A 353 -10.82 -3.56 14.45
CA GLU A 353 -9.52 -2.87 14.61
C GLU A 353 -8.93 -2.48 13.26
N ILE A 354 -9.07 -3.31 12.22
CA ILE A 354 -8.67 -2.98 10.85
C ILE A 354 -9.43 -1.73 10.35
N GLN A 355 -10.73 -1.59 10.64
CA GLN A 355 -11.47 -0.36 10.33
C GLN A 355 -10.94 0.83 11.16
N ALA A 356 -10.70 0.63 12.46
CA ALA A 356 -10.26 1.69 13.36
C ALA A 356 -8.91 2.28 12.98
N ILE A 357 -7.89 1.45 12.66
CA ILE A 357 -6.58 1.95 12.22
C ILE A 357 -6.67 2.73 10.92
N LYS A 358 -7.52 2.29 9.99
CA LYS A 358 -7.68 2.95 8.68
C LYS A 358 -8.34 4.34 8.79
N ILE A 359 -9.12 4.58 9.87
CA ILE A 359 -9.65 5.90 10.20
C ILE A 359 -8.59 6.75 10.91
N ALA A 360 -7.95 6.19 11.94
CA ALA A 360 -7.12 6.95 12.87
C ALA A 360 -5.74 7.30 12.30
N VAL A 361 -5.08 6.33 11.65
CA VAL A 361 -3.66 6.47 11.29
C VAL A 361 -3.42 7.45 10.13
N PRO A 362 -4.15 7.40 9.00
CA PRO A 362 -3.97 8.41 7.95
C PRO A 362 -4.30 9.82 8.41
N ALA A 363 -5.33 9.99 9.24
CA ALA A 363 -5.69 11.30 9.81
C ALA A 363 -4.61 11.83 10.76
N MET A 364 -4.01 10.97 11.59
CA MET A 364 -2.86 11.31 12.44
C MET A 364 -1.67 11.75 11.60
N ALA A 365 -1.27 10.97 10.60
CA ALA A 365 -0.10 11.27 9.79
C ALA A 365 -0.30 12.55 8.95
N GLU A 366 -1.50 12.77 8.39
CA GLU A 366 -1.86 14.02 7.71
C GLU A 366 -1.70 15.23 8.64
N TRP A 367 -2.19 15.12 9.88
CA TRP A 367 -2.08 16.19 10.88
C TRP A 367 -0.62 16.50 11.25
N VAL A 368 0.22 15.49 11.49
CA VAL A 368 1.64 15.67 11.82
C VAL A 368 2.40 16.34 10.67
N LEU A 369 2.15 15.89 9.42
CA LEU A 369 2.71 16.50 8.22
C LEU A 369 2.27 17.95 8.05
N ASP A 370 1.00 18.28 8.31
CA ASP A 370 0.49 19.65 8.27
C ASP A 370 1.26 20.56 9.25
N LYS A 371 1.53 20.10 10.49
CA LYS A 371 2.30 20.86 11.47
C LYS A 371 3.77 21.01 11.07
N ALA A 372 4.36 19.98 10.47
CA ALA A 372 5.71 20.09 9.92
C ALA A 372 5.77 21.10 8.76
N ILE A 373 4.82 21.08 7.82
CA ILE A 373 4.68 22.07 6.75
C ILE A 373 4.57 23.47 7.36
N GLN A 374 3.67 23.67 8.32
CA GLN A 374 3.44 24.96 8.96
C GLN A 374 4.72 25.54 9.59
N ALA A 375 5.51 24.70 10.27
CA ALA A 375 6.79 25.13 10.87
C ALA A 375 7.87 25.48 9.83
N HIS A 376 7.80 24.91 8.63
CA HIS A 376 8.70 25.25 7.52
C HIS A 376 8.26 26.51 6.76
N GLY A 377 7.02 26.97 6.94
CA GLY A 377 6.48 28.13 6.23
C GLY A 377 6.43 27.90 4.72
N GLY A 378 6.80 28.88 3.91
CA GLY A 378 6.83 28.78 2.45
C GLY A 378 7.67 27.60 1.92
N GLY A 379 8.76 27.25 2.60
CA GLY A 379 9.56 26.09 2.27
C GLY A 379 8.77 24.78 2.41
N GLY A 380 7.88 24.68 3.38
CA GLY A 380 7.08 23.45 3.62
C GLY A 380 6.11 23.08 2.51
N VAL A 381 5.68 24.05 1.70
CA VAL A 381 4.81 23.83 0.53
C VAL A 381 5.57 23.77 -0.79
N SER A 382 6.91 23.94 -0.76
CA SER A 382 7.77 23.87 -1.94
C SER A 382 8.33 22.46 -2.13
N GLN A 383 9.00 22.26 -3.27
CA GLN A 383 9.73 21.03 -3.57
C GLN A 383 11.08 20.91 -2.83
N ASP A 384 11.53 21.95 -2.12
CA ASP A 384 12.79 21.94 -1.38
C ASP A 384 12.76 21.02 -0.16
N PHE A 385 11.55 20.69 0.30
CA PHE A 385 11.31 19.74 1.38
C PHE A 385 10.28 18.69 0.93
N PRO A 386 10.41 17.42 1.34
CA PRO A 386 9.52 16.35 0.90
C PRO A 386 8.12 16.41 1.56
N LEU A 387 7.84 17.44 2.36
CA LEU A 387 6.66 17.50 3.22
C LEU A 387 5.35 17.64 2.44
N ALA A 388 5.32 18.53 1.44
CA ALA A 388 4.10 18.74 0.62
C ALA A 388 3.72 17.47 -0.18
N GLN A 389 4.71 16.81 -0.79
CA GLN A 389 4.47 15.54 -1.51
C GLN A 389 4.04 14.42 -0.55
N ALA A 390 4.68 14.31 0.62
CA ALA A 390 4.30 13.34 1.64
C ALA A 390 2.87 13.59 2.15
N TRP A 391 2.49 14.86 2.37
CA TRP A 391 1.13 15.23 2.73
C TRP A 391 0.12 14.87 1.64
N ALA A 392 0.43 15.16 0.38
CA ALA A 392 -0.42 14.79 -0.75
C ALA A 392 -0.61 13.27 -0.82
N GLY A 393 0.46 12.48 -0.65
CA GLY A 393 0.42 11.03 -0.60
C GLY A 393 -0.44 10.49 0.54
N ILE A 394 -0.21 10.96 1.78
CA ILE A 394 -0.96 10.48 2.95
C ILE A 394 -2.44 10.83 2.86
N ARG A 395 -2.78 12.00 2.28
CA ARG A 395 -4.17 12.42 2.08
C ARG A 395 -4.94 11.41 1.21
N THR A 396 -4.28 10.74 0.26
CA THR A 396 -4.92 9.72 -0.57
C THR A 396 -5.32 8.47 0.21
N LEU A 397 -4.60 8.12 1.28
CA LEU A 397 -4.92 6.96 2.10
C LEU A 397 -6.25 7.09 2.85
N ARG A 398 -6.84 8.28 2.90
CA ARG A 398 -8.21 8.47 3.39
C ARG A 398 -9.28 8.05 2.38
N PHE A 399 -8.87 7.67 1.16
CA PHE A 399 -9.72 7.11 0.10
C PHE A 399 -9.30 5.69 -0.30
N ALA A 400 -8.00 5.46 -0.47
CA ALA A 400 -7.46 4.18 -0.90
C ALA A 400 -7.84 3.06 0.08
N ASP A 401 -8.14 1.87 -0.42
CA ASP A 401 -8.63 0.71 0.33
C ASP A 401 -9.91 0.97 1.14
N GLY A 402 -10.71 1.94 0.69
CA GLY A 402 -11.96 2.39 1.29
C GLY A 402 -11.85 3.76 1.98
N PRO A 403 -12.81 4.67 1.71
CA PRO A 403 -12.85 5.98 2.35
C PRO A 403 -13.19 5.89 3.85
N ASP A 404 -12.79 6.93 4.60
CA ASP A 404 -13.03 7.05 6.03
C ASP A 404 -14.50 6.75 6.40
N GLU A 405 -15.44 7.23 5.59
CA GLU A 405 -16.89 7.09 5.84
C GLU A 405 -17.37 5.65 5.76
N VAL A 406 -16.79 4.84 4.86
CA VAL A 406 -17.09 3.40 4.76
C VAL A 406 -16.59 2.67 6.00
N HIS A 407 -15.37 2.99 6.45
CA HIS A 407 -14.81 2.41 7.67
C HIS A 407 -15.59 2.83 8.91
N LYS A 408 -15.93 4.11 9.05
CA LYS A 408 -16.77 4.64 10.15
C LYS A 408 -18.15 3.98 10.18
N ARG A 409 -18.79 3.85 9.01
CA ARG A 409 -20.09 3.17 8.90
C ARG A 409 -20.00 1.71 9.34
N SER A 410 -18.95 0.98 8.91
CA SER A 410 -18.74 -0.41 9.27
C SER A 410 -18.52 -0.57 10.78
N LEU A 411 -17.66 0.26 11.35
CA LEU A 411 -17.38 0.30 12.79
C LEU A 411 -18.63 0.60 13.61
N ALA A 412 -19.36 1.66 13.26
CA ALA A 412 -20.58 2.07 13.96
C ALA A 412 -21.67 1.00 13.94
N ARG A 413 -21.87 0.31 12.81
CA ARG A 413 -22.83 -0.80 12.70
C ARG A 413 -22.51 -1.95 13.65
N ARG A 414 -21.22 -2.32 13.76
CA ARG A 414 -20.80 -3.37 14.70
C ARG A 414 -20.98 -2.94 16.14
N GLU A 415 -20.68 -1.69 16.47
CA GLU A 415 -20.90 -1.18 17.83
C GLU A 415 -22.39 -1.20 18.19
N LEU A 416 -23.25 -0.68 17.32
CA LEU A 416 -24.71 -0.66 17.52
C LEU A 416 -25.33 -2.07 17.61
N HIS A 417 -24.71 -3.06 16.94
CA HIS A 417 -25.20 -4.45 16.99
C HIS A 417 -25.11 -5.07 18.39
N LYS A 418 -24.21 -4.58 19.25
CA LYS A 418 -24.09 -5.04 20.66
C LYS A 418 -25.28 -4.66 21.53
N TYR A 419 -26.10 -3.71 21.06
CA TYR A 419 -27.25 -3.16 21.80
C TYR A 419 -28.59 -3.49 21.13
N ARG A 420 -28.59 -4.35 20.14
CA ARG A 420 -29.78 -4.85 19.44
C ARG A 420 -29.94 -6.34 19.64
#